data_d35aa8ac5464863cef908d907f9ca81e
#
_entry.id   d35aa8ac5464863cef908d907f9ca81e
#
_cell.length_a   1.000
_cell.length_b   1.000
_cell.length_c   1.000
_cell.angle_alpha   90.00
_cell.angle_beta   90.00
_cell.angle_gamma   90.00
#
_symmetry.space_group_name_H-M   'P 1'
#
loop_
_entity.id
_entity.type
_entity.pdbx_description
1 polymer ?
#
loop_
_entity_poly.entity_id
_entity_poly.type
_entity_poly.pdbx_seq_one_letter_code
_entity_poly.pdbx_strand_id
1 'polypeptide(L)'
;MTVNPERWKQRLQNLSKAQSRLQKACEQESYNDLELAGLVQTFEFSFELMWKTLKDLLEFEGFDAASPRSVLRTALEAQHISSLQCEALMKRNLLAHTYDENNVLQAQQLIVQHFAPVIAQVTQYLEEKSAQ
;
A
#
# COMPACT_ATOMS: atom_id res chain seq x y z
N MET A 1 22.69 12.57 -12.88
CA MET A 1 22.54 11.50 -11.88
C MET A 1 21.74 10.36 -12.48
N THR A 2 22.28 9.14 -12.40
CA THR A 2 21.63 7.97 -13.00
C THR A 2 20.68 7.34 -11.99
N VAL A 3 19.42 7.16 -12.38
CA VAL A 3 18.46 6.44 -11.55
C VAL A 3 18.70 4.94 -11.75
N ASN A 4 18.87 4.22 -10.64
CA ASN A 4 19.08 2.77 -10.68
C ASN A 4 17.77 2.09 -11.11
N PRO A 5 17.72 1.44 -12.29
CA PRO A 5 16.49 0.81 -12.77
C PRO A 5 16.05 -0.38 -11.91
N GLU A 6 16.94 -0.94 -11.12
CA GLU A 6 16.62 -2.09 -10.27
C GLU A 6 16.10 -1.68 -8.89
N ARG A 7 16.15 -0.39 -8.55
CA ARG A 7 15.77 0.08 -7.21
C ARG A 7 14.32 -0.24 -6.86
N TRP A 8 13.39 0.03 -7.79
CA TRP A 8 11.98 -0.24 -7.53
C TRP A 8 11.72 -1.75 -7.46
N LYS A 9 12.46 -2.55 -8.24
CA LYS A 9 12.32 -4.02 -8.22
C LYS A 9 12.83 -4.61 -6.90
N GLN A 10 13.90 -4.04 -6.36
CA GLN A 10 14.43 -4.46 -5.06
C GLN A 10 13.43 -4.15 -3.94
N ARG A 11 12.86 -2.94 -3.97
CA ARG A 11 11.83 -2.57 -2.98
C ARG A 11 10.58 -3.41 -3.13
N LEU A 12 10.23 -3.77 -4.36
CA LEU A 12 9.09 -4.63 -4.64
C LEU A 12 9.22 -6.00 -3.95
N GLN A 13 10.42 -6.54 -3.85
CA GLN A 13 10.62 -7.81 -3.15
C GLN A 13 10.18 -7.70 -1.68
N ASN A 14 10.50 -6.59 -1.04
CA ASN A 14 10.08 -6.33 0.34
C ASN A 14 8.56 -6.10 0.42
N LEU A 15 8.00 -5.39 -0.55
CA LEU A 15 6.56 -5.18 -0.63
C LEU A 15 5.82 -6.51 -0.78
N SER A 16 6.29 -7.39 -1.63
CA SER A 16 5.66 -8.70 -1.83
C SER A 16 5.61 -9.50 -0.53
N LYS A 17 6.68 -9.48 0.25
CA LYS A 17 6.73 -10.15 1.55
C LYS A 17 5.77 -9.50 2.55
N ALA A 18 5.74 -8.18 2.60
CA ALA A 18 4.85 -7.44 3.50
C ALA A 18 3.38 -7.68 3.14
N GLN A 19 3.05 -7.66 1.86
CA GLN A 19 1.70 -7.90 1.39
C GLN A 19 1.23 -9.33 1.73
N SER A 20 2.12 -10.30 1.60
CA SER A 20 1.82 -11.69 1.99
C SER A 20 1.50 -11.79 3.48
N ARG A 21 2.24 -11.10 4.33
CA ARG A 21 1.98 -11.04 5.78
C ARG A 21 0.64 -10.33 6.07
N LEU A 22 0.36 -9.26 5.35
CA LEU A 22 -0.90 -8.53 5.51
C LEU A 22 -2.08 -9.42 5.14
N GLN A 23 -1.97 -10.17 4.05
CA GLN A 23 -3.01 -11.09 3.64
C GLN A 23 -3.32 -12.11 4.72
N LYS A 24 -2.27 -12.71 5.33
CA LYS A 24 -2.45 -13.65 6.44
C LYS A 24 -3.09 -12.98 7.65
N ALA A 25 -2.65 -11.77 7.96
CA ALA A 25 -3.21 -11.03 9.09
C ALA A 25 -4.69 -10.73 8.90
N CYS A 26 -5.16 -10.61 7.65
CA CYS A 26 -6.56 -10.33 7.32
C CYS A 26 -7.46 -11.57 7.38
N GLU A 27 -6.91 -12.77 7.57
CA GLU A 27 -7.68 -14.02 7.50
C GLU A 27 -8.39 -14.39 8.81
N GLN A 28 -8.21 -13.60 9.88
CA GLN A 28 -8.85 -13.86 11.15
C GLN A 28 -10.31 -13.40 11.15
N GLU A 29 -11.17 -14.14 11.84
CA GLU A 29 -12.58 -13.78 11.97
C GLU A 29 -12.79 -12.65 12.98
N SER A 30 -12.00 -12.64 14.05
CA SER A 30 -12.07 -11.63 15.10
C SER A 30 -10.66 -11.29 15.59
N TYR A 31 -10.52 -10.12 16.17
CA TYR A 31 -9.23 -9.61 16.63
C TYR A 31 -9.35 -9.12 18.06
N ASN A 32 -8.47 -9.58 18.95
CA ASN A 32 -8.30 -8.92 20.23
C ASN A 32 -7.48 -7.63 20.03
N ASP A 33 -7.30 -6.86 21.09
CA ASP A 33 -6.62 -5.56 21.00
C ASP A 33 -5.18 -5.69 20.46
N LEU A 34 -4.46 -6.72 20.90
CA LEU A 34 -3.08 -6.94 20.45
C LEU A 34 -3.04 -7.33 18.98
N GLU A 35 -3.93 -8.21 18.57
CA GLU A 35 -4.02 -8.66 17.18
C GLU A 35 -4.43 -7.51 16.25
N LEU A 36 -5.37 -6.67 16.68
CA LEU A 36 -5.76 -5.50 15.89
C LEU A 36 -4.60 -4.52 15.75
N ALA A 37 -3.85 -4.27 16.82
CA ALA A 37 -2.67 -3.42 16.76
C ALA A 37 -1.64 -3.98 15.77
N GLY A 38 -1.45 -5.29 15.75
CA GLY A 38 -0.59 -5.96 14.79
C GLY A 38 -1.07 -5.83 13.36
N LEU A 39 -2.39 -5.94 13.15
CA LEU A 39 -3.00 -5.76 11.83
C LEU A 39 -2.77 -4.34 11.32
N VAL A 40 -3.02 -3.33 12.16
CA VAL A 40 -2.82 -1.92 11.81
C VAL A 40 -1.36 -1.67 11.43
N GLN A 41 -0.42 -2.16 12.25
CA GLN A 41 1.01 -1.97 11.99
C GLN A 41 1.45 -2.66 10.70
N THR A 42 0.98 -3.87 10.45
CA THR A 42 1.29 -4.62 9.23
C THR A 42 0.75 -3.88 8.01
N PHE A 43 -0.45 -3.33 8.10
CA PHE A 43 -1.03 -2.51 7.04
C PHE A 43 -0.18 -1.26 6.79
N GLU A 44 0.16 -0.51 7.83
CA GLU A 44 0.94 0.72 7.70
C GLU A 44 2.30 0.45 7.05
N PHE A 45 2.95 -0.62 7.45
CA PHE A 45 4.23 -1.04 6.88
C PHE A 45 4.10 -1.40 5.39
N SER A 46 3.04 -2.13 5.05
CA SER A 46 2.78 -2.52 3.65
C SER A 46 2.45 -1.31 2.79
N PHE A 47 1.65 -0.39 3.30
CA PHE A 47 1.32 0.85 2.60
C PHE A 47 2.58 1.68 2.35
N GLU A 48 3.46 1.79 3.33
CA GLU A 48 4.72 2.53 3.20
C GLU A 48 5.59 1.95 2.10
N LEU A 49 5.75 0.64 2.06
CA LEU A 49 6.52 -0.02 1.01
C LEU A 49 5.87 0.14 -0.35
N MET A 50 4.55 0.09 -0.41
CA MET A 50 3.81 0.22 -1.67
C MET A 50 4.03 1.59 -2.30
N TRP A 51 3.78 2.67 -1.55
CA TRP A 51 3.92 3.98 -2.17
C TRP A 51 5.38 4.32 -2.48
N LYS A 52 6.34 3.82 -1.69
CA LYS A 52 7.76 4.01 -1.99
C LYS A 52 8.20 3.22 -3.23
N THR A 53 7.65 2.03 -3.44
CA THR A 53 7.90 1.26 -4.66
C THR A 53 7.37 2.01 -5.88
N LEU A 54 6.15 2.55 -5.79
CA LEU A 54 5.58 3.38 -6.85
C LEU A 54 6.44 4.61 -7.09
N LYS A 55 6.92 5.26 -6.04
CA LYS A 55 7.80 6.42 -6.16
C LYS A 55 9.07 6.08 -6.94
N ASP A 56 9.72 4.97 -6.58
CA ASP A 56 10.95 4.54 -7.24
C ASP A 56 10.70 4.23 -8.73
N LEU A 57 9.58 3.59 -9.04
CA LEU A 57 9.19 3.31 -10.43
C LEU A 57 8.95 4.61 -11.21
N LEU A 58 8.22 5.55 -10.61
CA LEU A 58 7.95 6.84 -11.24
C LEU A 58 9.24 7.63 -11.49
N GLU A 59 10.18 7.62 -10.55
CA GLU A 59 11.48 8.25 -10.74
C GLU A 59 12.23 7.62 -11.91
N PHE A 60 12.20 6.30 -12.02
CA PHE A 60 12.79 5.58 -13.15
C PHE A 60 12.17 6.01 -14.47
N GLU A 61 10.87 6.30 -14.48
CA GLU A 61 10.15 6.73 -15.68
C GLU A 61 10.26 8.25 -15.95
N GLY A 62 10.99 8.98 -15.09
CA GLY A 62 11.23 10.40 -15.31
C GLY A 62 10.28 11.34 -14.59
N PHE A 63 9.41 10.83 -13.73
CA PHE A 63 8.51 11.65 -12.93
C PHE A 63 9.18 12.10 -11.63
N ASP A 64 8.73 13.22 -11.10
CA ASP A 64 9.20 13.78 -9.82
C ASP A 64 8.02 13.89 -8.87
N ALA A 65 7.93 12.98 -7.90
CA ALA A 65 6.90 12.98 -6.87
C ALA A 65 7.54 12.51 -5.57
N ALA A 66 7.33 13.26 -4.48
CA ALA A 66 8.08 13.05 -3.24
C ALA A 66 7.22 12.64 -2.04
N SER A 67 5.93 12.99 -2.02
CA SER A 67 5.04 12.68 -0.90
C SER A 67 4.12 11.52 -1.28
N PRO A 68 3.57 10.77 -0.29
CA PRO A 68 2.62 9.70 -0.61
C PRO A 68 1.48 10.18 -1.50
N ARG A 69 0.90 11.34 -1.18
CA ARG A 69 -0.22 11.87 -1.93
C ARG A 69 0.15 12.20 -3.37
N SER A 70 1.29 12.88 -3.58
CA SER A 70 1.74 13.24 -4.93
C SER A 70 2.14 12.00 -5.71
N VAL A 71 2.72 10.99 -5.06
CA VAL A 71 3.06 9.72 -5.70
C VAL A 71 1.79 9.01 -6.19
N LEU A 72 0.75 8.93 -5.37
CA LEU A 72 -0.50 8.29 -5.77
C LEU A 72 -1.15 9.02 -6.95
N ARG A 73 -1.17 10.35 -6.94
CA ARG A 73 -1.71 11.13 -8.04
C ARG A 73 -0.92 10.93 -9.32
N THR A 74 0.40 10.96 -9.23
CA THR A 74 1.27 10.76 -10.38
C THR A 74 1.16 9.33 -10.92
N ALA A 75 1.04 8.34 -10.03
CA ALA A 75 0.82 6.95 -10.43
C ALA A 75 -0.50 6.78 -11.17
N LEU A 76 -1.55 7.50 -10.76
CA LEU A 76 -2.83 7.51 -11.49
C LEU A 76 -2.64 8.11 -12.88
N GLU A 77 -1.97 9.26 -12.98
CA GLU A 77 -1.69 9.90 -14.27
C GLU A 77 -0.88 9.01 -15.19
N ALA A 78 0.10 8.29 -14.63
CA ALA A 78 0.95 7.36 -15.39
C ALA A 78 0.26 6.01 -15.64
N GLN A 79 -0.98 5.83 -15.18
CA GLN A 79 -1.77 4.63 -15.39
C GLN A 79 -1.22 3.38 -14.68
N HIS A 80 -0.50 3.58 -13.58
CA HIS A 80 -0.05 2.47 -12.73
C HIS A 80 -1.10 2.03 -11.73
N ILE A 81 -2.02 2.92 -11.38
CA ILE A 81 -3.17 2.61 -10.53
C ILE A 81 -4.43 3.20 -11.16
N SER A 82 -5.57 2.57 -10.85
CA SER A 82 -6.87 3.07 -11.32
C SER A 82 -7.38 4.21 -10.44
N SER A 83 -8.38 4.93 -10.92
CA SER A 83 -9.01 5.99 -10.14
C SER A 83 -9.65 5.45 -8.87
N LEU A 84 -10.26 4.26 -8.92
CA LEU A 84 -10.83 3.62 -7.73
C LEU A 84 -9.74 3.25 -6.71
N GLN A 85 -8.62 2.72 -7.19
CA GLN A 85 -7.49 2.40 -6.32
C GLN A 85 -6.91 3.66 -5.67
N CYS A 86 -6.72 4.70 -6.46
CA CYS A 86 -6.22 5.98 -5.96
C CYS A 86 -7.15 6.55 -4.89
N GLU A 87 -8.44 6.56 -5.14
CA GLU A 87 -9.45 7.05 -4.19
C GLU A 87 -9.39 6.25 -2.89
N ALA A 88 -9.33 4.93 -2.97
CA ALA A 88 -9.25 4.07 -1.79
C ALA A 88 -7.99 4.36 -0.97
N LEU A 89 -6.84 4.48 -1.64
CA LEU A 89 -5.56 4.71 -0.97
C LEU A 89 -5.47 6.11 -0.35
N MET A 90 -6.11 7.10 -0.98
CA MET A 90 -6.15 8.46 -0.43
C MET A 90 -6.92 8.54 0.90
N LYS A 91 -7.75 7.55 1.20
CA LYS A 91 -8.53 7.50 2.44
C LYS A 91 -7.77 6.90 3.62
N ARG A 92 -6.48 6.59 3.46
CA ARG A 92 -5.68 6.00 4.54
C ARG A 92 -5.76 6.80 5.86
N ASN A 93 -5.80 8.12 5.77
CA ASN A 93 -5.85 8.97 6.97
C ASN A 93 -7.13 8.74 7.79
N LEU A 94 -8.19 8.24 7.15
CA LEU A 94 -9.43 7.90 7.85
C LEU A 94 -9.21 6.78 8.86
N LEU A 95 -8.30 5.85 8.57
CA LEU A 95 -7.99 4.77 9.49
C LEU A 95 -7.41 5.29 10.81
N ALA A 96 -6.44 6.22 10.75
CA ALA A 96 -5.82 6.77 11.95
C ALA A 96 -6.88 7.45 12.84
N HIS A 97 -7.76 8.26 12.24
CA HIS A 97 -8.84 8.94 12.95
C HIS A 97 -9.80 7.93 13.59
N THR A 98 -10.22 6.93 12.83
CA THR A 98 -11.15 5.90 13.29
C THR A 98 -10.55 5.10 14.45
N TYR A 99 -9.27 4.73 14.35
CA TYR A 99 -8.58 3.96 15.38
C TYR A 99 -8.43 4.78 16.67
N ASP A 100 -8.11 6.07 16.55
CA ASP A 100 -7.93 6.97 17.68
C ASP A 100 -9.25 7.19 18.44
N GLU A 101 -10.40 7.03 17.80
CA GLU A 101 -11.71 7.13 18.42
C GLU A 101 -12.17 5.82 19.04
N ASN A 102 -11.28 4.81 19.11
CA ASN A 102 -11.57 3.48 19.66
C ASN A 102 -12.66 2.73 18.89
N ASN A 103 -12.86 3.05 17.61
CA ASN A 103 -13.79 2.31 16.76
C ASN A 103 -13.05 1.16 16.10
N VAL A 104 -12.71 0.14 16.91
CA VAL A 104 -11.87 -0.99 16.52
C VAL A 104 -12.47 -1.82 15.38
N LEU A 105 -13.80 -2.03 15.41
CA LEU A 105 -14.45 -2.81 14.37
C LEU A 105 -14.38 -2.11 13.03
N GLN A 106 -14.60 -0.81 12.99
CA GLN A 106 -14.55 -0.03 11.78
C GLN A 106 -13.11 0.00 11.22
N ALA A 107 -12.10 0.15 12.09
CA ALA A 107 -10.70 0.09 11.68
C ALA A 107 -10.35 -1.25 11.03
N GLN A 108 -10.78 -2.35 11.66
CA GLN A 108 -10.61 -3.69 11.12
C GLN A 108 -11.25 -3.82 9.74
N GLN A 109 -12.50 -3.37 9.60
CA GLN A 109 -13.22 -3.45 8.33
C GLN A 109 -12.57 -2.62 7.23
N LEU A 110 -12.07 -1.43 7.55
CA LEU A 110 -11.37 -0.59 6.58
C LEU A 110 -10.13 -1.31 6.04
N ILE A 111 -9.34 -1.91 6.91
CA ILE A 111 -8.13 -2.62 6.47
C ILE A 111 -8.49 -3.87 5.67
N VAL A 112 -9.33 -4.74 6.23
CA VAL A 112 -9.59 -6.06 5.64
C VAL A 112 -10.39 -5.96 4.35
N GLN A 113 -11.39 -5.07 4.30
CA GLN A 113 -12.33 -5.00 3.19
C GLN A 113 -11.97 -3.98 2.13
N HIS A 114 -11.22 -2.93 2.49
CA HIS A 114 -10.96 -1.82 1.56
C HIS A 114 -9.49 -1.63 1.22
N PHE A 115 -8.60 -1.54 2.22
CA PHE A 115 -7.20 -1.18 1.96
C PHE A 115 -6.35 -2.38 1.54
N ALA A 116 -6.44 -3.50 2.26
CA ALA A 116 -5.62 -4.67 1.96
C ALA A 116 -5.86 -5.23 0.55
N PRO A 117 -7.11 -5.33 0.07
CA PRO A 117 -7.34 -5.79 -1.30
C PRO A 117 -6.69 -4.88 -2.36
N VAL A 118 -6.71 -3.56 -2.14
CA VAL A 118 -6.10 -2.61 -3.09
C VAL A 118 -4.58 -2.76 -3.09
N ILE A 119 -3.97 -2.90 -1.90
CA ILE A 119 -2.52 -3.12 -1.81
C ILE A 119 -2.14 -4.41 -2.53
N ALA A 120 -2.93 -5.47 -2.39
CA ALA A 120 -2.70 -6.73 -3.10
C ALA A 120 -2.76 -6.55 -4.61
N GLN A 121 -3.75 -5.81 -5.11
CA GLN A 121 -3.90 -5.54 -6.54
C GLN A 121 -2.71 -4.75 -7.09
N VAL A 122 -2.29 -3.71 -6.38
CA VAL A 122 -1.17 -2.87 -6.81
C VAL A 122 0.13 -3.69 -6.78
N THR A 123 0.32 -4.49 -5.74
CA THR A 123 1.50 -5.36 -5.62
C THR A 123 1.57 -6.34 -6.80
N GLN A 124 0.45 -6.98 -7.13
CA GLN A 124 0.38 -7.91 -8.26
C GLN A 124 0.71 -7.22 -9.58
N TYR A 125 0.15 -6.03 -9.81
CA TYR A 125 0.45 -5.24 -10.99
C TYR A 125 1.96 -4.97 -11.11
N LEU A 126 2.59 -4.57 -10.00
CA LEU A 126 4.03 -4.27 -9.99
C LEU A 126 4.87 -5.52 -10.21
N GLU A 127 4.44 -6.67 -9.67
CA GLU A 127 5.12 -7.95 -9.90
C GLU A 127 5.08 -8.34 -11.37
N GLU A 128 3.93 -8.19 -12.02
CA GLU A 128 3.78 -8.49 -13.44
C GLU A 128 4.63 -7.54 -14.28
N LYS A 129 4.65 -6.26 -13.94
CA LYS A 129 5.45 -5.27 -14.62
C LYS A 129 6.95 -5.56 -14.46
N SER A 130 7.36 -5.99 -13.29
CA SER A 130 8.75 -6.34 -12.99
C SER A 130 9.23 -7.53 -13.81
N ALA A 131 8.33 -8.42 -14.19
CA ALA A 131 8.65 -9.62 -14.96
C ALA A 131 8.78 -9.37 -16.48
N GLN A 132 8.44 -8.18 -16.93
CA GLN A 132 8.53 -7.82 -18.35
C GLN A 132 9.95 -7.48 -18.80
#